data_4728f76027536fe8a6f5174931881dc2
#
_entry.id   4728f76027536fe8a6f5174931881dc2
#
_cell.length_a   1.000
_cell.length_b   1.000
_cell.length_c   1.000
_cell.angle_alpha   90.00
_cell.angle_beta   90.00
_cell.angle_gamma   90.00
#
_symmetry.space_group_name_H-M   'P 1'
#
loop_
_entity.id
_entity.type
_entity.pdbx_description
1 polymer ?
#
loop_
_entity_poly.entity_id
_entity_poly.type
_entity_poly.pdbx_seq_one_letter_code
_entity_poly.pdbx_strand_id
1 'polypeptide(L)'
;MIKLSFSQKSACGFKYILDKTEPYSAPGKNALKKAEFFAPDKKAELLTELENVERLKKAVACRSKEVSRLESVFFHLKDLHNTFARLSHTTLDEVELFELKAFLRLVRQAAEIAANLSAEYGLEDFVFRNT
;
A
#
# COMPACT_ATOMS: atom_id res chain seq x y z
N MET A 1 1.67 10.90 14.62
CA MET A 1 2.76 10.95 13.64
C MET A 1 3.32 12.35 13.51
N ILE A 2 4.59 12.49 13.17
CA ILE A 2 5.25 13.80 13.02
C ILE A 2 5.17 14.22 11.56
N LYS A 3 4.60 15.42 11.32
CA LYS A 3 4.57 16.04 10.00
C LYS A 3 5.79 16.91 9.79
N LEU A 4 6.57 16.61 8.76
CA LEU A 4 7.67 17.43 8.32
C LEU A 4 7.27 18.28 7.11
N SER A 5 7.76 19.52 7.08
CA SER A 5 7.62 20.37 5.90
C SER A 5 8.44 19.82 4.72
N PHE A 6 8.15 20.29 3.51
CA PHE A 6 8.90 19.88 2.32
C PHE A 6 10.40 20.14 2.44
N SER A 7 10.77 21.32 2.97
CA SER A 7 12.18 21.70 3.18
C SER A 7 12.87 20.79 4.19
N GLN A 8 12.20 20.43 5.29
CA GLN A 8 12.73 19.50 6.28
C GLN A 8 12.92 18.09 5.73
N LYS A 9 11.96 17.58 4.96
CA LYS A 9 12.07 16.27 4.27
C LYS A 9 13.24 16.24 3.28
N SER A 10 13.47 17.35 2.57
CA SER A 10 14.59 17.49 1.65
C SER A 10 15.94 17.56 2.40
N ALA A 11 16.03 18.37 3.46
CA ALA A 11 17.24 18.57 4.24
C ALA A 11 17.72 17.29 4.95
N CYS A 12 16.81 16.46 5.47
CA CYS A 12 17.18 15.19 6.13
C CYS A 12 17.36 14.00 5.16
N GLY A 13 17.25 14.21 3.85
CA GLY A 13 17.38 13.15 2.85
C GLY A 13 16.16 12.24 2.69
N PHE A 14 15.10 12.45 3.46
CA PHE A 14 13.89 11.62 3.40
C PHE A 14 13.21 11.69 2.02
N LYS A 15 13.21 12.87 1.40
CA LYS A 15 12.70 13.04 0.04
C LYS A 15 13.44 12.16 -0.96
N TYR A 16 14.75 12.04 -0.85
CA TYR A 16 15.56 11.18 -1.71
C TYR A 16 15.15 9.70 -1.58
N ILE A 17 14.90 9.23 -0.36
CA ILE A 17 14.43 7.86 -0.13
C ILE A 17 13.04 7.64 -0.73
N LEU A 18 12.12 8.60 -0.54
CA LEU A 18 10.79 8.52 -1.14
C LEU A 18 10.84 8.46 -2.68
N ASP A 19 11.71 9.29 -3.29
CA ASP A 19 11.86 9.33 -4.76
C ASP A 19 12.48 8.02 -5.31
N LYS A 20 13.21 7.27 -4.49
CA LYS A 20 13.75 5.94 -4.84
C LYS A 20 12.77 4.80 -4.61
N THR A 21 11.72 5.04 -3.85
CA THR A 21 10.67 4.05 -3.61
C THR A 21 9.63 4.13 -4.73
N GLU A 22 9.49 3.06 -5.48
CA GLU A 22 8.59 2.99 -6.64
C GLU A 22 7.42 2.02 -6.35
N PRO A 23 6.30 2.50 -5.80
CA PRO A 23 5.13 1.67 -5.59
C PRO A 23 4.53 1.21 -6.92
N TYR A 24 4.10 -0.04 -7.00
CA TYR A 24 3.52 -0.62 -8.22
C TYR A 24 2.13 -0.10 -8.53
N SER A 25 1.35 0.29 -7.53
CA SER A 25 -0.04 0.74 -7.72
C SER A 25 -0.18 2.26 -7.67
N ALA A 26 -1.15 2.80 -8.41
CA ALA A 26 -1.50 4.21 -8.34
C ALA A 26 -1.99 4.65 -6.94
N PRO A 27 -2.85 3.87 -6.23
CA PRO A 27 -3.16 4.15 -4.83
C PRO A 27 -1.94 4.12 -3.91
N GLY A 28 -1.01 3.20 -4.12
CA GLY A 28 0.25 3.11 -3.37
C GLY A 28 1.14 4.35 -3.54
N LYS A 29 1.24 4.88 -4.75
CA LYS A 29 1.95 6.15 -5.01
C LYS A 29 1.35 7.32 -4.24
N ASN A 30 0.02 7.39 -4.17
CA ASN A 30 -0.68 8.43 -3.42
C ASN A 30 -0.51 8.26 -1.91
N ALA A 31 -0.51 7.04 -1.40
CA ALA A 31 -0.24 6.74 0.00
C ALA A 31 1.20 7.11 0.39
N LEU A 32 2.18 6.81 -0.46
CA LEU A 32 3.58 7.15 -0.21
C LEU A 32 3.83 8.67 -0.09
N LYS A 33 3.13 9.49 -0.88
CA LYS A 33 3.21 10.95 -0.78
C LYS A 33 2.75 11.48 0.58
N LYS A 34 1.88 10.75 1.27
CA LYS A 34 1.34 11.09 2.59
C LYS A 34 2.13 10.45 3.74
N ALA A 35 3.23 9.76 3.45
CA ALA A 35 4.04 9.10 4.47
C ALA A 35 4.58 10.10 5.51
N GLU A 36 4.46 9.72 6.77
CA GLU A 36 4.85 10.50 7.94
C GLU A 36 5.78 9.68 8.83
N PHE A 37 6.49 10.33 9.74
CA PHE A 37 7.35 9.67 10.70
C PHE A 37 6.58 9.23 11.95
N PHE A 38 7.01 8.15 12.56
CA PHE A 38 6.51 7.75 13.87
C PHE A 38 6.94 8.76 14.95
N ALA A 39 6.00 9.12 15.82
CA ALA A 39 6.31 9.94 16.97
C ALA A 39 7.13 9.13 18.02
N PRO A 40 7.90 9.80 18.91
CA PRO A 40 8.74 9.11 19.89
C PRO A 40 7.98 8.15 20.83
N ASP A 41 6.71 8.44 21.13
CA ASP A 41 5.82 7.60 21.92
C ASP A 41 5.31 6.35 21.18
N LYS A 42 5.53 6.29 19.86
CA LYS A 42 5.14 5.19 18.97
C LYS A 42 6.27 4.19 18.66
N LYS A 43 7.26 4.10 19.56
CA LYS A 43 8.41 3.20 19.37
C LYS A 43 8.01 1.74 19.17
N ALA A 44 7.04 1.25 19.91
CA ALA A 44 6.58 -0.14 19.80
C ALA A 44 5.96 -0.42 18.41
N GLU A 45 5.16 0.51 17.89
CA GLU A 45 4.59 0.40 16.55
C GLU A 45 5.68 0.40 15.47
N LEU A 46 6.67 1.27 15.60
CA LEU A 46 7.81 1.30 14.68
C LEU A 46 8.59 -0.02 14.67
N LEU A 47 8.86 -0.59 15.84
CA LEU A 47 9.56 -1.87 15.93
C LEU A 47 8.77 -3.01 15.27
N THR A 48 7.46 -3.04 15.47
CA THR A 48 6.58 -4.01 14.78
C THR A 48 6.63 -3.85 13.27
N GLU A 49 6.63 -2.62 12.75
CA GLU A 49 6.76 -2.38 11.32
C GLU A 49 8.12 -2.80 10.76
N LEU A 50 9.20 -2.58 11.51
CA LEU A 50 10.53 -3.05 11.10
C LEU A 50 10.63 -4.59 11.07
N GLU A 51 9.99 -5.26 12.02
CA GLU A 51 9.88 -6.73 11.99
C GLU A 51 9.06 -7.22 10.80
N ASN A 52 7.96 -6.56 10.47
CA ASN A 52 7.15 -6.87 9.29
C ASN A 52 7.96 -6.70 8.00
N VAL A 53 8.76 -5.65 7.89
CA VAL A 53 9.66 -5.46 6.74
C VAL A 53 10.66 -6.60 6.61
N GLU A 54 11.26 -7.05 7.71
CA GLU A 54 12.23 -8.17 7.70
C GLU A 54 11.54 -9.49 7.31
N ARG A 55 10.34 -9.75 7.80
CA ARG A 55 9.52 -10.91 7.42
C ARG A 55 9.13 -10.85 5.94
N LEU A 56 8.73 -9.67 5.46
CA LEU A 56 8.39 -9.47 4.04
C LEU A 56 9.60 -9.68 3.13
N LYS A 57 10.80 -9.25 3.52
CA LYS A 57 12.04 -9.54 2.77
C LYS A 57 12.26 -11.04 2.58
N LYS A 58 12.02 -11.83 3.62
CA LYS A 58 12.09 -13.29 3.53
C LYS A 58 11.04 -13.86 2.59
N ALA A 59 9.80 -13.37 2.67
CA ALA A 59 8.72 -13.78 1.77
C ALA A 59 9.08 -13.47 0.30
N VAL A 60 9.59 -12.29 0.01
CA VAL A 60 10.04 -11.89 -1.34
C VAL A 60 11.13 -12.84 -1.87
N ALA A 61 12.09 -13.20 -1.03
CA ALA A 61 13.17 -14.11 -1.42
C ALA A 61 12.68 -15.54 -1.68
N CYS A 62 11.74 -16.05 -0.87
CA CYS A 62 11.31 -17.45 -0.92
C CYS A 62 10.09 -17.69 -1.82
N ARG A 63 9.24 -16.69 -2.01
CA ARG A 63 7.96 -16.77 -2.74
C ARG A 63 7.90 -15.81 -3.92
N SER A 64 8.95 -15.77 -4.72
CA SER A 64 9.09 -14.83 -5.84
C SER A 64 7.93 -14.89 -6.84
N LYS A 65 7.34 -16.07 -7.08
CA LYS A 65 6.21 -16.21 -8.01
C LYS A 65 4.94 -15.54 -7.48
N GLU A 66 4.62 -15.76 -6.20
CA GLU A 66 3.46 -15.16 -5.54
C GLU A 66 3.63 -13.64 -5.42
N VAL A 67 4.84 -13.19 -5.10
CA VAL A 67 5.17 -11.77 -5.04
C VAL A 67 5.04 -11.12 -6.44
N SER A 68 5.57 -11.75 -7.49
CA SER A 68 5.43 -11.23 -8.86
C SER A 68 3.98 -11.18 -9.33
N ARG A 69 3.15 -12.14 -8.92
CA ARG A 69 1.70 -12.06 -9.18
C ARG A 69 1.06 -10.88 -8.45
N LEU A 70 1.43 -10.65 -7.19
CA LEU A 70 0.95 -9.52 -6.40
C LEU A 70 1.36 -8.18 -7.03
N GLU A 71 2.62 -8.05 -7.46
CA GLU A 71 3.13 -6.88 -8.19
C GLU A 71 2.34 -6.62 -9.47
N SER A 72 2.06 -7.67 -10.25
CA SER A 72 1.24 -7.57 -11.47
C SER A 72 -0.17 -7.10 -11.17
N VAL A 73 -0.80 -7.61 -10.12
CA VAL A 73 -2.13 -7.16 -9.68
C VAL A 73 -2.08 -5.68 -9.29
N PHE A 74 -1.10 -5.27 -8.51
CA PHE A 74 -0.94 -3.87 -8.09
C PHE A 74 -0.69 -2.92 -9.26
N PHE A 75 0.05 -3.35 -10.26
CA PHE A 75 0.31 -2.56 -11.46
C PHE A 75 -0.98 -2.21 -12.22
N HIS A 76 -1.96 -3.11 -12.21
CA HIS A 76 -3.24 -2.91 -12.90
C HIS A 76 -4.29 -2.19 -12.03
N LEU A 77 -4.01 -1.92 -10.76
CA LEU A 77 -4.93 -1.16 -9.89
C LEU A 77 -4.96 0.31 -10.29
N LYS A 78 -6.14 0.78 -10.72
CA LYS A 78 -6.40 2.19 -11.00
C LYS A 78 -6.71 2.95 -9.72
N ASP A 79 -6.43 4.25 -9.72
CA ASP A 79 -6.89 5.14 -8.67
C ASP A 79 -8.35 5.55 -8.92
N LEU A 80 -9.26 4.99 -8.14
CA LEU A 80 -10.70 5.28 -8.18
C LEU A 80 -11.15 6.22 -7.05
N HIS A 81 -10.22 6.96 -6.44
CA HIS A 81 -10.54 7.85 -5.32
C HIS A 81 -11.69 8.81 -5.64
N ASN A 82 -11.66 9.44 -6.82
CA ASN A 82 -12.71 10.37 -7.25
C ASN A 82 -14.06 9.66 -7.50
N THR A 83 -14.04 8.45 -8.03
CA THR A 83 -15.24 7.63 -8.22
C THR A 83 -15.86 7.27 -6.87
N PHE A 84 -15.06 6.84 -5.91
CA PHE A 84 -15.53 6.54 -4.55
C PHE A 84 -16.08 7.77 -3.83
N ALA A 85 -15.44 8.93 -3.97
CA ALA A 85 -15.91 10.18 -3.36
C ALA A 85 -17.28 10.62 -3.90
N ARG A 86 -17.61 10.28 -5.15
CA ARG A 86 -18.90 10.62 -5.79
C ARG A 86 -20.02 9.61 -5.53
N LEU A 87 -19.71 8.39 -5.08
CA LEU A 87 -20.70 7.32 -4.91
C LEU A 87 -21.91 7.70 -4.06
N SER A 88 -21.75 8.57 -3.07
CA SER A 88 -22.84 9.04 -2.20
C SER A 88 -23.71 10.13 -2.80
N HIS A 89 -23.29 10.75 -3.92
CA HIS A 89 -23.91 11.96 -4.44
C HIS A 89 -24.37 11.86 -5.90
N THR A 90 -23.84 10.90 -6.65
CA THR A 90 -24.15 10.75 -8.09
C THR A 90 -24.32 9.29 -8.48
N THR A 91 -25.05 9.07 -9.57
CA THR A 91 -25.14 7.77 -10.23
C THR A 91 -23.88 7.53 -11.05
N LEU A 92 -23.33 6.33 -10.99
CA LEU A 92 -22.21 5.91 -11.82
C LEU A 92 -22.72 5.55 -13.23
N ASP A 93 -21.92 5.86 -14.23
CA ASP A 93 -22.17 5.40 -15.60
C ASP A 93 -21.69 3.92 -15.78
N GLU A 94 -21.98 3.35 -16.95
CA GLU A 94 -21.64 1.96 -17.26
C GLU A 94 -20.12 1.71 -17.24
N VAL A 95 -19.33 2.68 -17.70
CA VAL A 95 -17.86 2.59 -17.73
C VAL A 95 -17.31 2.60 -16.30
N GLU A 96 -17.79 3.51 -15.46
CA GLU A 96 -17.41 3.61 -14.05
C GLU A 96 -17.77 2.33 -13.27
N LEU A 97 -18.95 1.75 -13.53
CA LEU A 97 -19.36 0.47 -12.94
C LEU A 97 -18.45 -0.69 -13.39
N PHE A 98 -18.05 -0.71 -14.66
CA PHE A 98 -17.11 -1.71 -15.17
C PHE A 98 -15.74 -1.57 -14.52
N GLU A 99 -15.22 -0.34 -14.41
CA GLU A 99 -13.93 -0.06 -13.75
C GLU A 99 -13.96 -0.43 -12.27
N LEU A 100 -15.04 -0.13 -11.57
CA LEU A 100 -15.24 -0.52 -10.17
C LEU A 100 -15.25 -2.04 -10.01
N LYS A 101 -15.96 -2.76 -10.88
CA LYS A 101 -15.98 -4.23 -10.87
C LYS A 101 -14.58 -4.82 -11.11
N ALA A 102 -13.84 -4.27 -12.07
CA ALA A 102 -12.48 -4.70 -12.37
C ALA A 102 -11.54 -4.43 -11.16
N PHE A 103 -11.64 -3.27 -10.54
CA PHE A 103 -10.91 -2.91 -9.34
C PHE A 103 -11.18 -3.88 -8.18
N LEU A 104 -12.45 -4.17 -7.88
CA LEU A 104 -12.81 -5.10 -6.80
C LEU A 104 -12.28 -6.52 -7.04
N ARG A 105 -12.26 -6.99 -8.29
CA ARG A 105 -11.64 -8.27 -8.64
C ARG A 105 -10.14 -8.29 -8.35
N LEU A 106 -9.43 -7.24 -8.73
CA LEU A 106 -8.00 -7.11 -8.48
C LEU A 106 -7.70 -7.03 -6.98
N VAL A 107 -8.49 -6.24 -6.23
CA VAL A 107 -8.35 -6.16 -4.76
C VAL A 107 -8.57 -7.52 -4.11
N ARG A 108 -9.57 -8.28 -4.56
CA ARG A 108 -9.81 -9.65 -4.06
C ARG A 108 -8.62 -10.56 -4.33
N GLN A 109 -8.07 -10.55 -5.55
CA GLN A 109 -6.89 -11.35 -5.90
C GLN A 109 -5.67 -10.96 -5.05
N ALA A 110 -5.44 -9.66 -4.87
CA ALA A 110 -4.36 -9.17 -4.01
C ALA A 110 -4.55 -9.63 -2.56
N ALA A 111 -5.77 -9.54 -2.04
CA ALA A 111 -6.10 -9.97 -0.67
C ALA A 111 -5.87 -11.48 -0.47
N GLU A 112 -6.24 -12.32 -1.42
CA GLU A 112 -6.02 -13.77 -1.37
C GLU A 112 -4.52 -14.10 -1.36
N ILE A 113 -3.71 -13.49 -2.22
CA ILE A 113 -2.26 -13.70 -2.25
C ILE A 113 -1.61 -13.17 -0.95
N ALA A 114 -1.98 -11.97 -0.52
CA ALA A 114 -1.44 -11.36 0.68
C ALA A 114 -1.82 -12.14 1.95
N ALA A 115 -3.04 -12.70 2.04
CA ALA A 115 -3.47 -13.54 3.15
C ALA A 115 -2.62 -14.80 3.26
N ASN A 116 -2.32 -15.46 2.15
CA ASN A 116 -1.46 -16.65 2.12
C ASN A 116 -0.03 -16.33 2.58
N LEU A 117 0.55 -15.22 2.09
CA LEU A 117 1.87 -14.77 2.52
C LEU A 117 1.87 -14.37 4.00
N SER A 118 0.84 -13.68 4.47
CA SER A 118 0.70 -13.29 5.87
C SER A 118 0.60 -14.47 6.81
N ALA A 119 -0.18 -15.50 6.45
CA ALA A 119 -0.30 -16.73 7.24
C ALA A 119 1.04 -17.47 7.34
N GLU A 120 1.79 -17.53 6.24
CA GLU A 120 3.07 -18.27 6.21
C GLU A 120 4.21 -17.53 6.93
N TYR A 121 4.27 -16.20 6.83
CA TYR A 121 5.37 -15.38 7.35
C TYR A 121 5.02 -14.56 8.60
N GLY A 122 3.81 -14.71 9.13
CA GLY A 122 3.37 -14.01 10.34
C GLY A 122 3.23 -12.50 10.15
N LEU A 123 2.80 -12.04 8.97
CA LEU A 123 2.57 -10.64 8.66
C LEU A 123 1.17 -10.19 9.14
N GLU A 124 0.86 -10.47 10.41
CA GLU A 124 -0.41 -10.08 11.01
C GLU A 124 -0.57 -8.56 10.93
N ASP A 125 -1.79 -8.11 10.64
CA ASP A 125 -2.19 -6.69 10.48
C ASP A 125 -1.60 -5.95 9.27
N PHE A 126 -0.77 -6.58 8.43
CA PHE A 126 -0.16 -5.92 7.30
C PHE A 126 -1.16 -5.52 6.21
N VAL A 127 -2.19 -6.33 5.99
CA VAL A 127 -3.15 -6.14 4.87
C VAL A 127 -4.30 -5.19 5.21
N PHE A 128 -4.64 -5.00 6.48
CA PHE A 128 -5.88 -4.34 6.89
C PHE A 128 -5.72 -3.11 7.79
N ARG A 129 -4.51 -2.62 8.02
CA ARG A 129 -4.26 -1.49 8.93
C ARG A 129 -4.83 -0.15 8.47
N ASN A 130 -5.28 -0.02 7.22
CA ASN A 130 -5.74 1.24 6.63
C ASN A 130 -7.11 1.14 5.95
N THR A 131 -7.92 0.23 6.36
CA THR A 131 -9.34 0.22 5.94
C THR A 131 -10.23 0.95 6.90
#